data_4a36adf836931edfb8ea624ad0605529
#
_entry.id   4a36adf836931edfb8ea624ad0605529
#
_cell.length_a   1.000
_cell.length_b   1.000
_cell.length_c   1.000
_cell.angle_alpha   90.00
_cell.angle_beta   90.00
_cell.angle_gamma   90.00
#
_symmetry.space_group_name_H-M   'P 1'
#
loop_
_entity.id
_entity.type
_entity.pdbx_description
1 polymer ?
#
loop_
_entity_poly.entity_id
_entity_poly.type
_entity_poly.pdbx_seq_one_letter_code
_entity_poly.pdbx_strand_id
1 'polypeptide(L)'
;MRVALLAPLSLVFILSACNSSSRATTKSTINVVAAENEYGNIAQQIGGRYVNVTSIMSNPNTDPHDYEASPSVAGLIANAGLVIQNGLGYDSFINKLEGASPNNQRTNIDVQTLLGLANSTPNPHLWYKVSAMAKVAAAITQDLSDKDPSHKKYFLERERGFVASLAQINREIFKFKETYHNINVATTEPVSDYLLNTLGIHNLTPWPLQAAIMNGVDPSPEDVSIELNLLANHKVNIFVYNQQVTDSLTQSFISAAQKSHIPVVGVYETMPTPGYDYQTWMEAEIKALQNAITQKKSTSKL
;
A
#
# COMPACT_ATOMS: atom_id res chain seq x y z
N MET A 1 -101.38 19.89 -7.20
CA MET A 1 -100.52 18.78 -7.05
C MET A 1 -99.05 19.23 -7.32
N ARG A 2 -98.23 19.37 -6.36
CA ARG A 2 -96.83 19.73 -6.51
C ARG A 2 -95.96 18.51 -6.12
N VAL A 3 -95.24 17.93 -7.10
CA VAL A 3 -94.37 16.82 -6.95
C VAL A 3 -93.01 17.38 -6.56
N ALA A 4 -92.49 17.00 -5.40
CA ALA A 4 -91.15 17.33 -4.93
C ALA A 4 -90.15 16.23 -5.42
N LEU A 5 -89.16 16.61 -6.21
CA LEU A 5 -88.02 15.73 -6.58
C LEU A 5 -86.95 15.79 -5.47
N LEU A 6 -86.69 14.65 -4.85
CA LEU A 6 -85.53 14.41 -3.96
C LEU A 6 -84.31 13.96 -4.80
N ALA A 7 -83.24 14.74 -4.77
CA ALA A 7 -81.98 14.35 -5.36
C ALA A 7 -81.10 13.67 -4.28
N PRO A 8 -80.39 12.54 -4.61
CA PRO A 8 -79.49 11.91 -3.67
C PRO A 8 -78.12 12.60 -3.63
N LEU A 9 -77.69 12.96 -2.41
CA LEU A 9 -76.37 13.52 -2.12
C LEU A 9 -75.34 12.39 -2.05
N SER A 10 -74.51 12.25 -3.13
CA SER A 10 -73.42 11.26 -3.18
C SER A 10 -72.19 11.78 -2.40
N LEU A 11 -71.95 11.15 -1.28
CA LEU A 11 -70.77 11.43 -0.44
C LEU A 11 -69.51 10.78 -1.02
N VAL A 12 -68.63 11.58 -1.63
CA VAL A 12 -67.36 11.10 -2.16
C VAL A 12 -66.32 11.05 -1.03
N PHE A 13 -65.95 9.84 -0.59
CA PHE A 13 -64.84 9.61 0.29
C PHE A 13 -63.54 9.75 -0.48
N ILE A 14 -62.79 10.84 -0.28
CA ILE A 14 -61.43 11.00 -0.74
C ILE A 14 -60.51 10.24 0.19
N LEU A 15 -60.06 9.07 -0.18
CA LEU A 15 -58.97 8.33 0.48
C LEU A 15 -57.65 9.01 0.13
N SER A 16 -57.17 9.86 1.05
CA SER A 16 -55.81 10.39 1.02
C SER A 16 -54.83 9.22 1.28
N ALA A 17 -54.32 8.60 0.23
CA ALA A 17 -53.20 7.68 0.31
C ALA A 17 -51.96 8.48 0.71
N CYS A 18 -51.55 8.46 1.96
CA CYS A 18 -50.24 8.91 2.41
C CYS A 18 -49.20 8.02 1.75
N ASN A 19 -48.66 8.47 0.62
CA ASN A 19 -47.51 7.85 -0.03
C ASN A 19 -46.26 8.16 0.82
N SER A 20 -45.98 7.34 1.81
CA SER A 20 -44.72 7.36 2.56
C SER A 20 -43.60 6.97 1.61
N SER A 21 -43.12 7.94 0.84
CA SER A 21 -41.85 7.81 0.13
C SER A 21 -40.77 7.58 1.20
N SER A 22 -40.46 6.32 1.48
CA SER A 22 -39.25 5.96 2.21
C SER A 22 -38.07 6.46 1.35
N ARG A 23 -37.65 7.68 1.65
CA ARG A 23 -36.40 8.25 1.15
C ARG A 23 -35.31 7.31 1.64
N ALA A 24 -34.88 6.40 0.74
CA ALA A 24 -33.69 5.62 0.98
C ALA A 24 -32.59 6.64 1.27
N THR A 25 -32.22 6.80 2.51
CA THR A 25 -31.03 7.54 2.90
C THR A 25 -29.87 6.79 2.26
N THR A 26 -29.37 7.27 1.12
CA THR A 26 -28.09 6.86 0.60
C THR A 26 -27.08 7.21 1.67
N LYS A 27 -26.71 6.23 2.49
CA LYS A 27 -25.68 6.38 3.50
C LYS A 27 -24.41 6.76 2.74
N SER A 28 -23.86 7.90 3.04
CA SER A 28 -22.65 8.39 2.39
C SER A 28 -21.53 7.36 2.63
N THR A 29 -20.80 7.04 1.59
CA THR A 29 -19.58 6.22 1.69
C THR A 29 -18.56 6.91 2.59
N ILE A 30 -17.78 6.14 3.35
CA ILE A 30 -16.68 6.68 4.16
C ILE A 30 -15.55 7.07 3.20
N ASN A 31 -15.14 8.34 3.20
CA ASN A 31 -13.97 8.79 2.46
C ASN A 31 -12.70 8.34 3.19
N VAL A 32 -11.90 7.51 2.53
CA VAL A 32 -10.61 7.03 3.01
C VAL A 32 -9.51 7.64 2.13
N VAL A 33 -8.53 8.26 2.76
CA VAL A 33 -7.34 8.76 2.08
C VAL A 33 -6.14 7.98 2.60
N ALA A 34 -5.44 7.28 1.71
CA ALA A 34 -4.19 6.62 2.03
C ALA A 34 -3.02 7.40 1.42
N ALA A 35 -1.94 7.55 2.17
CA ALA A 35 -0.74 8.16 1.63
C ALA A 35 -0.17 7.27 0.51
N GLU A 36 -0.03 5.97 0.76
CA GLU A 36 0.46 4.97 -0.19
C GLU A 36 -0.68 4.11 -0.74
N ASN A 37 -0.54 3.63 -1.97
CA ASN A 37 -1.58 2.85 -2.62
C ASN A 37 -1.70 1.41 -2.10
N GLU A 38 -0.69 0.88 -1.43
CA GLU A 38 -0.70 -0.40 -0.75
C GLU A 38 -1.77 -0.43 0.35
N TYR A 39 -1.74 0.59 1.21
CA TYR A 39 -2.73 0.73 2.29
C TYR A 39 -4.11 1.09 1.76
N GLY A 40 -4.17 1.92 0.70
CA GLY A 40 -5.41 2.22 0.00
C GLY A 40 -6.06 0.97 -0.60
N ASN A 41 -5.26 0.07 -1.17
CA ASN A 41 -5.73 -1.20 -1.69
C ASN A 41 -6.32 -2.09 -0.58
N ILE A 42 -5.66 -2.18 0.58
CA ILE A 42 -6.18 -2.94 1.73
C ILE A 42 -7.50 -2.33 2.21
N ALA A 43 -7.58 -0.99 2.33
CA ALA A 43 -8.80 -0.30 2.73
C ALA A 43 -9.95 -0.54 1.73
N GLN A 44 -9.66 -0.54 0.43
CA GLN A 44 -10.65 -0.85 -0.61
C GLN A 44 -11.12 -2.31 -0.55
N GLN A 45 -10.20 -3.24 -0.29
CA GLN A 45 -10.55 -4.66 -0.15
C GLN A 45 -11.48 -4.90 1.05
N ILE A 46 -11.27 -4.21 2.17
CA ILE A 46 -12.07 -4.36 3.39
C ILE A 46 -13.38 -3.58 3.29
N GLY A 47 -13.31 -2.30 2.89
CA GLY A 47 -14.46 -1.40 2.86
C GLY A 47 -15.42 -1.67 1.71
N GLY A 48 -14.90 -2.14 0.57
CA GLY A 48 -15.67 -2.46 -0.63
C GLY A 48 -16.51 -1.27 -1.10
N ARG A 49 -17.81 -1.48 -1.25
CA ARG A 49 -18.76 -0.44 -1.71
C ARG A 49 -19.13 0.61 -0.65
N TYR A 50 -18.69 0.45 0.57
CA TYR A 50 -19.01 1.36 1.68
C TYR A 50 -17.92 2.41 1.94
N VAL A 51 -16.84 2.35 1.17
CA VAL A 51 -15.75 3.32 1.20
C VAL A 51 -15.55 3.95 -0.17
N ASN A 52 -15.02 5.17 -0.16
CA ASN A 52 -14.45 5.83 -1.33
C ASN A 52 -12.97 6.07 -1.02
N VAL A 53 -12.09 5.27 -1.61
CA VAL A 53 -10.66 5.29 -1.31
C VAL A 53 -9.91 6.13 -2.35
N THR A 54 -9.08 7.04 -1.86
CA THR A 54 -8.12 7.78 -2.69
C THR A 54 -6.71 7.53 -2.15
N SER A 55 -5.83 7.01 -2.98
CA SER A 55 -4.40 6.89 -2.68
C SER A 55 -3.65 8.06 -3.29
N ILE A 56 -2.79 8.70 -2.48
CA ILE A 56 -2.08 9.92 -2.89
C ILE A 56 -0.87 9.53 -3.75
N MET A 57 0.07 8.77 -3.19
CA MET A 57 1.22 8.22 -3.91
C MET A 57 0.80 6.91 -4.58
N SER A 58 0.48 6.97 -5.87
CA SER A 58 -0.09 5.85 -6.63
C SER A 58 0.52 5.70 -8.03
N ASN A 59 1.49 6.53 -8.38
CA ASN A 59 2.15 6.47 -9.68
C ASN A 59 3.47 5.68 -9.58
N PRO A 60 3.53 4.43 -10.11
CA PRO A 60 4.73 3.60 -10.03
C PRO A 60 5.90 4.08 -10.93
N ASN A 61 5.74 5.19 -11.63
CA ASN A 61 6.79 5.79 -12.46
C ASN A 61 7.38 7.08 -11.85
N THR A 62 7.03 7.40 -10.61
CA THR A 62 7.50 8.60 -9.91
C THR A 62 8.14 8.18 -8.60
N ASP A 63 9.28 8.76 -8.27
CA ASP A 63 9.92 8.59 -6.98
C ASP A 63 9.03 9.17 -5.88
N PRO A 64 8.57 8.36 -4.91
CA PRO A 64 7.74 8.86 -3.81
C PRO A 64 8.47 9.83 -2.88
N HIS A 65 9.80 9.76 -2.79
CA HIS A 65 10.60 10.68 -1.96
C HIS A 65 10.58 12.11 -2.49
N ASP A 66 10.35 12.29 -3.80
CA ASP A 66 10.19 13.61 -4.45
C ASP A 66 8.75 14.14 -4.39
N TYR A 67 7.85 13.44 -3.66
CA TYR A 67 6.45 13.81 -3.66
C TYR A 67 6.19 15.13 -2.91
N GLU A 68 5.56 16.08 -3.61
CA GLU A 68 5.06 17.33 -3.04
C GLU A 68 3.52 17.38 -3.07
N ALA A 69 2.92 17.66 -1.91
CA ALA A 69 1.46 17.71 -1.79
C ALA A 69 0.87 18.94 -2.48
N SER A 70 -0.05 18.73 -3.40
CA SER A 70 -0.81 19.80 -4.06
C SER A 70 -1.98 20.32 -3.20
N PRO A 71 -2.54 21.52 -3.49
CA PRO A 71 -3.73 22.02 -2.81
C PRO A 71 -4.96 21.07 -2.90
N SER A 72 -5.07 20.28 -3.97
CA SER A 72 -6.14 19.29 -4.10
C SER A 72 -6.03 18.19 -3.05
N VAL A 73 -4.81 17.77 -2.69
CA VAL A 73 -4.58 16.78 -1.62
C VAL A 73 -5.00 17.33 -0.27
N ALA A 74 -4.78 18.61 0.01
CA ALA A 74 -5.29 19.25 1.22
C ALA A 74 -6.82 19.14 1.32
N GLY A 75 -7.52 19.33 0.21
CA GLY A 75 -8.97 19.13 0.12
C GLY A 75 -9.41 17.69 0.40
N LEU A 76 -8.65 16.69 -0.09
CA LEU A 76 -8.92 15.27 0.19
C LEU A 76 -8.78 14.99 1.69
N ILE A 77 -7.68 15.41 2.31
CA ILE A 77 -7.41 15.21 3.74
C ILE A 77 -8.47 15.93 4.60
N ALA A 78 -8.86 17.17 4.25
CA ALA A 78 -9.90 17.90 5.00
C ALA A 78 -11.25 17.16 5.05
N ASN A 79 -11.60 16.44 3.97
CA ASN A 79 -12.87 15.71 3.83
C ASN A 79 -12.75 14.21 4.14
N ALA A 80 -11.58 13.73 4.55
CA ALA A 80 -11.38 12.34 4.90
C ALA A 80 -12.09 11.98 6.21
N GLY A 81 -12.75 10.83 6.23
CA GLY A 81 -13.21 10.18 7.46
C GLY A 81 -12.10 9.36 8.10
N LEU A 82 -11.27 8.71 7.27
CA LEU A 82 -10.10 7.94 7.68
C LEU A 82 -8.91 8.36 6.82
N VAL A 83 -7.78 8.61 7.46
CA VAL A 83 -6.46 8.76 6.83
C VAL A 83 -5.60 7.56 7.22
N ILE A 84 -4.82 7.04 6.28
CA ILE A 84 -3.85 5.97 6.53
C ILE A 84 -2.50 6.46 6.04
N GLN A 85 -1.51 6.45 6.95
CA GLN A 85 -0.14 6.86 6.65
C GLN A 85 0.86 5.81 7.13
N ASN A 86 2.00 5.75 6.46
CA ASN A 86 3.09 4.84 6.81
C ASN A 86 3.84 5.27 8.07
N GLY A 87 4.13 6.56 8.20
CA GLY A 87 5.01 7.11 9.23
C GLY A 87 6.51 6.99 8.87
N LEU A 88 7.37 7.01 9.89
CA LEU A 88 8.84 6.99 9.76
C LEU A 88 9.41 8.13 8.88
N GLY A 89 8.67 9.23 8.74
CA GLY A 89 9.07 10.37 7.92
C GLY A 89 8.76 10.26 6.43
N TYR A 90 8.34 9.09 5.95
CA TYR A 90 8.10 8.82 4.53
C TYR A 90 7.00 9.72 3.94
N ASP A 91 5.91 9.88 4.65
CA ASP A 91 4.71 10.62 4.26
C ASP A 91 4.41 11.81 5.18
N SER A 92 5.44 12.48 5.66
CA SER A 92 5.35 13.57 6.64
C SER A 92 4.45 14.75 6.21
N PHE A 93 4.14 14.88 4.92
CA PHE A 93 3.20 15.87 4.39
C PHE A 93 1.78 15.65 4.93
N ILE A 94 1.38 14.41 5.27
CA ILE A 94 0.07 14.07 5.86
C ILE A 94 -0.12 14.84 7.17
N ASN A 95 0.83 14.75 8.09
CA ASN A 95 0.76 15.42 9.39
C ASN A 95 0.62 16.95 9.24
N LYS A 96 1.31 17.55 8.26
CA LYS A 96 1.22 18.98 7.97
C LYS A 96 -0.17 19.36 7.47
N LEU A 97 -0.75 18.57 6.57
CA LEU A 97 -2.08 18.80 6.01
C LEU A 97 -3.20 18.57 7.05
N GLU A 98 -3.08 17.56 7.90
CA GLU A 98 -4.00 17.33 9.01
C GLU A 98 -3.99 18.48 10.02
N GLY A 99 -2.80 18.98 10.37
CA GLY A 99 -2.66 20.13 11.25
C GLY A 99 -3.26 21.42 10.66
N ALA A 100 -3.20 21.59 9.34
CA ALA A 100 -3.79 22.74 8.63
C ALA A 100 -5.33 22.62 8.47
N SER A 101 -5.91 21.43 8.61
CA SER A 101 -7.34 21.17 8.44
C SER A 101 -7.91 20.32 9.60
N PRO A 102 -8.03 20.85 10.83
CA PRO A 102 -8.56 20.11 11.96
C PRO A 102 -9.95 19.53 11.67
N ASN A 103 -10.13 18.23 11.91
CA ASN A 103 -11.41 17.54 11.76
C ASN A 103 -11.56 16.46 12.85
N ASN A 104 -12.44 16.71 13.82
CA ASN A 104 -12.66 15.83 14.97
C ASN A 104 -13.35 14.50 14.61
N GLN A 105 -13.87 14.36 13.39
CA GLN A 105 -14.50 13.12 12.92
C GLN A 105 -13.51 12.25 12.10
N ARG A 106 -12.39 12.84 11.71
CA ARG A 106 -11.32 12.10 11.01
C ARG A 106 -10.53 11.29 12.03
N THR A 107 -10.27 10.05 11.70
CA THR A 107 -9.30 9.19 12.38
C THR A 107 -8.05 9.04 11.51
N ASN A 108 -6.93 8.74 12.15
CA ASN A 108 -5.67 8.47 11.47
C ASN A 108 -5.12 7.11 11.93
N ILE A 109 -4.75 6.25 10.98
CA ILE A 109 -3.97 5.05 11.19
C ILE A 109 -2.56 5.35 10.73
N ASP A 110 -1.67 5.61 11.68
CA ASP A 110 -0.23 5.69 11.47
C ASP A 110 0.37 4.31 11.69
N VAL A 111 0.88 3.70 10.62
CA VAL A 111 1.34 2.30 10.61
C VAL A 111 2.58 2.13 11.48
N GLN A 112 3.49 3.11 11.52
CA GLN A 112 4.62 3.11 12.45
C GLN A 112 4.15 2.97 13.89
N THR A 113 3.21 3.80 14.30
CA THR A 113 2.64 3.81 15.66
C THR A 113 1.88 2.51 15.94
N LEU A 114 1.07 2.04 14.99
CA LEU A 114 0.33 0.78 15.08
C LEU A 114 1.25 -0.42 15.33
N LEU A 115 2.44 -0.39 14.75
CA LEU A 115 3.43 -1.46 14.90
C LEU A 115 4.34 -1.26 16.11
N GLY A 116 4.26 -0.13 16.81
CA GLY A 116 5.11 0.20 17.97
C GLY A 116 6.57 0.44 17.59
N LEU A 117 6.83 0.96 16.40
CA LEU A 117 8.19 1.20 15.91
C LEU A 117 8.74 2.54 16.40
N ALA A 118 10.02 2.53 16.78
CA ALA A 118 10.71 3.77 17.17
C ALA A 118 10.91 4.70 15.96
N ASN A 119 10.94 6.01 16.21
CA ASN A 119 11.23 7.02 15.16
C ASN A 119 12.63 6.83 14.53
N SER A 120 13.53 6.14 15.23
CA SER A 120 14.87 5.79 14.74
C SER A 120 14.90 4.52 13.87
N THR A 121 13.74 3.90 13.58
CA THR A 121 13.68 2.75 12.66
C THR A 121 14.13 3.23 11.28
N PRO A 122 15.21 2.65 10.72
CA PRO A 122 15.87 3.30 9.58
C PRO A 122 15.18 3.05 8.23
N ASN A 123 14.49 1.91 8.08
CA ASN A 123 13.82 1.54 6.82
C ASN A 123 12.32 1.83 6.90
N PRO A 124 11.79 2.78 6.09
CA PRO A 124 10.39 3.15 6.13
C PRO A 124 9.45 2.24 5.33
N HIS A 125 9.93 1.32 4.50
CA HIS A 125 9.13 0.53 3.55
C HIS A 125 8.31 -0.57 4.24
N LEU A 126 7.42 -0.18 5.18
CA LEU A 126 6.71 -1.08 6.08
C LEU A 126 5.74 -2.03 5.36
N TRP A 127 5.26 -1.68 4.18
CA TRP A 127 4.37 -2.53 3.38
C TRP A 127 5.04 -3.81 2.87
N TYR A 128 6.37 -3.85 2.76
CA TYR A 128 7.12 -5.07 2.49
C TYR A 128 7.22 -6.03 3.70
N LYS A 129 6.75 -5.59 4.87
CA LYS A 129 6.63 -6.45 6.05
C LYS A 129 5.26 -7.16 6.05
N VAL A 130 5.12 -8.19 5.22
CA VAL A 130 3.85 -8.92 4.99
C VAL A 130 3.14 -9.29 6.30
N SER A 131 3.89 -9.69 7.33
CA SER A 131 3.34 -10.05 8.65
C SER A 131 2.65 -8.88 9.37
N ALA A 132 2.96 -7.63 9.02
CA ALA A 132 2.34 -6.45 9.61
C ALA A 132 0.97 -6.14 9.01
N MET A 133 0.71 -6.57 7.78
CA MET A 133 -0.52 -6.19 7.05
C MET A 133 -1.80 -6.74 7.66
N ALA A 134 -1.74 -7.84 8.41
CA ALA A 134 -2.88 -8.30 9.19
C ALA A 134 -3.30 -7.31 10.30
N LYS A 135 -2.31 -6.65 10.95
CA LYS A 135 -2.59 -5.60 11.94
C LYS A 135 -3.17 -4.35 11.29
N VAL A 136 -2.65 -3.96 10.13
CA VAL A 136 -3.18 -2.84 9.35
C VAL A 136 -4.63 -3.11 8.94
N ALA A 137 -4.93 -4.30 8.43
CA ALA A 137 -6.28 -4.73 8.07
C ALA A 137 -7.24 -4.67 9.27
N ALA A 138 -6.81 -5.16 10.44
CA ALA A 138 -7.61 -5.12 11.67
C ALA A 138 -7.89 -3.67 12.13
N ALA A 139 -6.91 -2.78 12.07
CA ALA A 139 -7.08 -1.36 12.42
C ALA A 139 -8.07 -0.66 11.47
N ILE A 140 -7.96 -0.91 10.15
CA ILE A 140 -8.90 -0.39 9.15
C ILE A 140 -10.31 -0.93 9.43
N THR A 141 -10.45 -2.23 9.69
CA THR A 141 -11.75 -2.87 9.99
C THR A 141 -12.40 -2.29 11.22
N GLN A 142 -11.63 -2.04 12.27
CA GLN A 142 -12.13 -1.42 13.50
C GLN A 142 -12.64 -0.01 13.23
N ASP A 143 -11.84 0.83 12.56
CA ASP A 143 -12.22 2.21 12.24
C ASP A 143 -13.49 2.28 11.37
N LEU A 144 -13.54 1.50 10.29
CA LEU A 144 -14.72 1.43 9.42
C LEU A 144 -15.95 0.93 10.18
N SER A 145 -15.78 -0.01 11.11
CA SER A 145 -16.87 -0.55 11.94
C SER A 145 -17.41 0.47 12.92
N ASP A 146 -16.55 1.33 13.46
CA ASP A 146 -16.94 2.40 14.39
C ASP A 146 -17.68 3.54 13.65
N LYS A 147 -17.26 3.84 12.42
CA LYS A 147 -17.91 4.85 11.55
C LYS A 147 -19.22 4.34 10.94
N ASP A 148 -19.31 3.07 10.63
CA ASP A 148 -20.52 2.43 10.09
C ASP A 148 -20.83 1.10 10.77
N PRO A 149 -21.38 1.14 12.00
CA PRO A 149 -21.72 -0.05 12.77
C PRO A 149 -22.72 -0.98 12.08
N SER A 150 -23.55 -0.44 11.18
CA SER A 150 -24.55 -1.23 10.46
C SER A 150 -23.93 -2.22 9.45
N HIS A 151 -22.70 -1.96 9.01
CA HIS A 151 -21.93 -2.81 8.08
C HIS A 151 -20.73 -3.50 8.72
N LYS A 152 -20.61 -3.45 10.06
CA LYS A 152 -19.50 -4.09 10.80
C LYS A 152 -19.29 -5.56 10.40
N LYS A 153 -20.39 -6.34 10.26
CA LYS A 153 -20.28 -7.75 9.84
C LYS A 153 -19.61 -7.88 8.47
N TYR A 154 -19.97 -7.03 7.51
CA TYR A 154 -19.37 -7.01 6.18
C TYR A 154 -17.87 -6.75 6.25
N PHE A 155 -17.44 -5.73 7.01
CA PHE A 155 -16.02 -5.39 7.13
C PHE A 155 -15.21 -6.52 7.78
N LEU A 156 -15.73 -7.14 8.83
CA LEU A 156 -15.11 -8.31 9.49
C LEU A 156 -14.99 -9.52 8.55
N GLU A 157 -15.99 -9.79 7.71
CA GLU A 157 -15.91 -10.87 6.72
C GLU A 157 -14.86 -10.60 5.66
N ARG A 158 -14.75 -9.34 5.20
CA ARG A 158 -13.75 -8.91 4.23
C ARG A 158 -12.33 -8.96 4.81
N GLU A 159 -12.14 -8.51 6.05
CA GLU A 159 -10.87 -8.65 6.76
C GLU A 159 -10.42 -10.10 6.85
N ARG A 160 -11.31 -11.01 7.26
CA ARG A 160 -10.99 -12.44 7.30
C ARG A 160 -10.53 -12.97 5.95
N GLY A 161 -11.19 -12.55 4.87
CA GLY A 161 -10.79 -12.89 3.50
C GLY A 161 -9.40 -12.38 3.16
N PHE A 162 -9.10 -11.12 3.49
CA PHE A 162 -7.79 -10.53 3.30
C PHE A 162 -6.70 -11.27 4.12
N VAL A 163 -6.94 -11.50 5.40
CA VAL A 163 -5.98 -12.22 6.26
C VAL A 163 -5.77 -13.65 5.78
N ALA A 164 -6.83 -14.33 5.30
CA ALA A 164 -6.71 -15.66 4.72
C ALA A 164 -5.85 -15.66 3.43
N SER A 165 -5.94 -14.62 2.61
CA SER A 165 -5.07 -14.49 1.41
C SER A 165 -3.60 -14.28 1.77
N LEU A 166 -3.28 -13.56 2.85
CA LEU A 166 -1.90 -13.44 3.35
C LEU A 166 -1.30 -14.80 3.75
N ALA A 167 -2.13 -15.77 4.15
CA ALA A 167 -1.65 -17.11 4.47
C ALA A 167 -1.07 -17.83 3.24
N GLN A 168 -1.50 -17.50 2.04
CA GLN A 168 -0.91 -17.99 0.79
C GLN A 168 0.53 -17.49 0.64
N ILE A 169 0.73 -16.17 0.75
CA ILE A 169 2.06 -15.55 0.67
C ILE A 169 2.99 -16.13 1.73
N ASN A 170 2.50 -16.30 2.96
CA ASN A 170 3.29 -16.90 4.05
C ASN A 170 3.71 -18.35 3.74
N ARG A 171 2.87 -19.14 3.06
CA ARG A 171 3.26 -20.49 2.60
C ARG A 171 4.34 -20.43 1.52
N GLU A 172 4.29 -19.47 0.62
CA GLU A 172 5.32 -19.27 -0.41
C GLU A 172 6.64 -18.82 0.21
N ILE A 173 6.59 -17.90 1.15
CA ILE A 173 7.76 -17.48 1.94
C ILE A 173 8.39 -18.68 2.66
N PHE A 174 7.57 -19.51 3.33
CA PHE A 174 8.06 -20.70 4.00
C PHE A 174 8.75 -21.67 3.03
N LYS A 175 8.09 -21.99 1.91
CA LYS A 175 8.67 -22.86 0.87
C LYS A 175 9.96 -22.27 0.30
N PHE A 176 10.03 -20.96 0.11
CA PHE A 176 11.22 -20.28 -0.38
C PHE A 176 12.39 -20.52 0.60
N LYS A 177 12.19 -20.28 1.89
CA LYS A 177 13.21 -20.49 2.94
C LYS A 177 13.69 -21.93 3.05
N GLU A 178 12.78 -22.89 2.91
CA GLU A 178 13.12 -24.33 2.94
C GLU A 178 13.88 -24.78 1.69
N THR A 179 13.72 -24.06 0.59
CA THR A 179 14.29 -24.48 -0.72
C THR A 179 15.60 -23.75 -1.02
N TYR A 180 15.71 -22.47 -0.67
CA TYR A 180 16.83 -21.62 -1.06
C TYR A 180 17.59 -21.14 0.17
N HIS A 181 18.87 -21.52 0.24
CA HIS A 181 19.75 -21.18 1.36
C HIS A 181 20.95 -20.39 0.89
N ASN A 182 21.50 -19.56 1.76
CA ASN A 182 22.72 -18.78 1.49
C ASN A 182 22.61 -17.90 0.25
N ILE A 183 21.44 -17.34 0.02
CA ILE A 183 21.22 -16.39 -1.07
C ILE A 183 21.64 -15.00 -0.59
N ASN A 184 22.60 -14.43 -1.32
CA ASN A 184 23.06 -13.06 -1.10
C ASN A 184 22.56 -12.15 -2.21
N VAL A 185 22.22 -10.93 -1.87
CA VAL A 185 21.85 -9.88 -2.83
C VAL A 185 22.67 -8.61 -2.60
N ALA A 186 22.77 -7.81 -3.63
CA ALA A 186 23.11 -6.40 -3.54
C ALA A 186 21.88 -5.59 -3.95
N THR A 187 21.70 -4.39 -3.37
CA THR A 187 20.51 -3.57 -3.61
C THR A 187 20.87 -2.10 -3.81
N THR A 188 20.09 -1.34 -4.57
CA THR A 188 20.28 0.12 -4.60
C THR A 188 19.78 0.78 -3.32
N GLU A 189 18.65 0.27 -2.77
CA GLU A 189 17.95 0.86 -1.65
C GLU A 189 17.32 -0.22 -0.76
N PRO A 190 16.90 0.10 0.48
CA PRO A 190 16.34 -0.89 1.40
C PRO A 190 14.86 -1.22 1.12
N VAL A 191 14.32 -0.89 -0.08
CA VAL A 191 12.89 -0.98 -0.42
C VAL A 191 12.29 -2.32 -0.02
N SER A 192 12.85 -3.43 -0.52
CA SER A 192 12.32 -4.78 -0.27
C SER A 192 12.98 -5.52 0.90
N ASP A 193 13.81 -4.87 1.70
CA ASP A 193 14.62 -5.54 2.74
C ASP A 193 13.78 -6.32 3.76
N TYR A 194 12.59 -5.83 4.12
CA TYR A 194 11.69 -6.59 5.00
C TYR A 194 11.25 -7.92 4.39
N LEU A 195 10.98 -7.94 3.08
CA LEU A 195 10.64 -9.16 2.36
C LEU A 195 11.88 -10.06 2.21
N LEU A 196 13.01 -9.51 1.77
CA LEU A 196 14.28 -10.23 1.63
C LEU A 196 14.67 -10.93 2.93
N ASN A 197 14.67 -10.21 4.05
CA ASN A 197 14.93 -10.78 5.38
C ASN A 197 13.94 -11.89 5.76
N THR A 198 12.66 -11.69 5.44
CA THR A 198 11.62 -12.71 5.71
C THR A 198 11.83 -13.95 4.86
N LEU A 199 12.34 -13.83 3.64
CA LEU A 199 12.72 -14.93 2.75
C LEU A 199 14.05 -15.60 3.14
N GLY A 200 14.80 -15.05 4.11
CA GLY A 200 16.13 -15.56 4.49
C GLY A 200 17.23 -15.20 3.48
N ILE A 201 17.02 -14.15 2.72
CA ILE A 201 18.00 -13.59 1.77
C ILE A 201 18.84 -12.55 2.52
N HIS A 202 20.16 -12.57 2.31
CA HIS A 202 21.10 -11.65 2.93
C HIS A 202 21.45 -10.50 1.99
N ASN A 203 21.12 -9.29 2.35
CA ASN A 203 21.56 -8.10 1.65
C ASN A 203 23.00 -7.75 2.11
N LEU A 204 23.94 -7.67 1.17
CA LEU A 204 25.36 -7.37 1.43
C LEU A 204 25.71 -5.91 1.15
N THR A 205 24.80 -5.13 0.58
CA THR A 205 25.01 -3.69 0.33
C THR A 205 25.18 -2.93 1.63
N PRO A 206 26.20 -2.09 1.77
CA PRO A 206 26.37 -1.25 2.95
C PRO A 206 25.15 -0.37 3.19
N TRP A 207 24.67 -0.34 4.46
CA TRP A 207 23.55 0.54 4.81
C TRP A 207 23.76 2.02 4.42
N PRO A 208 24.97 2.62 4.60
CA PRO A 208 25.18 4.00 4.18
C PRO A 208 24.94 4.25 2.71
N LEU A 209 25.24 3.29 1.82
CA LEU A 209 24.93 3.40 0.38
C LEU A 209 23.42 3.41 0.16
N GLN A 210 22.70 2.42 0.71
CA GLN A 210 21.25 2.31 0.58
C GLN A 210 20.55 3.57 1.11
N ALA A 211 20.97 4.05 2.28
CA ALA A 211 20.40 5.24 2.90
C ALA A 211 20.70 6.51 2.10
N ALA A 212 21.87 6.62 1.50
CA ALA A 212 22.23 7.77 0.68
C ALA A 212 21.34 7.83 -0.56
N ILE A 213 21.21 6.73 -1.31
CA ILE A 213 20.36 6.69 -2.52
C ILE A 213 18.89 6.96 -2.15
N MET A 214 18.35 6.30 -1.13
CA MET A 214 16.98 6.50 -0.63
C MET A 214 16.69 7.97 -0.27
N ASN A 215 17.68 8.71 0.23
CA ASN A 215 17.52 10.11 0.62
C ASN A 215 17.94 11.11 -0.48
N GLY A 216 18.18 10.65 -1.71
CA GLY A 216 18.59 11.51 -2.82
C GLY A 216 19.97 12.16 -2.61
N VAL A 217 20.86 11.53 -1.83
CA VAL A 217 22.20 12.02 -1.51
C VAL A 217 23.25 11.13 -2.18
N ASP A 218 24.31 11.72 -2.72
CA ASP A 218 25.40 10.96 -3.31
C ASP A 218 26.08 10.07 -2.25
N PRO A 219 26.17 8.74 -2.44
CA PRO A 219 26.89 7.86 -1.54
C PRO A 219 28.41 8.10 -1.61
N SER A 220 29.12 7.65 -0.58
CA SER A 220 30.58 7.77 -0.55
C SER A 220 31.23 6.94 -1.67
N PRO A 221 32.36 7.39 -2.24
CA PRO A 221 33.10 6.60 -3.23
C PRO A 221 33.54 5.22 -2.71
N GLU A 222 33.75 5.08 -1.41
CA GLU A 222 34.09 3.82 -0.75
C GLU A 222 32.89 2.84 -0.83
N ASP A 223 31.68 3.29 -0.44
CA ASP A 223 30.47 2.47 -0.51
C ASP A 223 30.13 2.05 -1.95
N VAL A 224 30.27 2.97 -2.90
CA VAL A 224 30.13 2.67 -4.34
C VAL A 224 31.15 1.60 -4.80
N SER A 225 32.40 1.71 -4.33
CA SER A 225 33.43 0.72 -4.65
C SER A 225 33.12 -0.66 -4.05
N ILE A 226 32.58 -0.71 -2.82
CA ILE A 226 32.14 -1.97 -2.20
C ILE A 226 31.05 -2.60 -3.04
N GLU A 227 30.02 -1.84 -3.42
CA GLU A 227 28.89 -2.34 -4.23
C GLU A 227 29.36 -2.90 -5.57
N LEU A 228 30.19 -2.16 -6.30
CA LEU A 228 30.77 -2.63 -7.55
C LEU A 228 31.61 -3.90 -7.38
N ASN A 229 32.35 -4.03 -6.25
CA ASN A 229 33.13 -5.23 -5.94
C ASN A 229 32.22 -6.44 -5.63
N LEU A 230 31.08 -6.25 -4.95
CA LEU A 230 30.10 -7.33 -4.74
C LEU A 230 29.64 -7.92 -6.06
N LEU A 231 29.35 -7.06 -7.04
CA LEU A 231 28.91 -7.45 -8.37
C LEU A 231 30.05 -8.09 -9.20
N ALA A 232 31.19 -7.41 -9.32
CA ALA A 232 32.30 -7.85 -10.14
C ALA A 232 32.91 -9.19 -9.68
N ASN A 233 32.91 -9.47 -8.38
CA ASN A 233 33.47 -10.68 -7.79
C ASN A 233 32.42 -11.76 -7.49
N HIS A 234 31.21 -11.66 -8.04
CA HIS A 234 30.12 -12.63 -7.88
C HIS A 234 29.83 -12.99 -6.40
N LYS A 235 29.89 -11.99 -5.50
CA LYS A 235 29.60 -12.19 -4.07
C LYS A 235 28.11 -12.29 -3.82
N VAL A 236 27.27 -11.90 -4.79
CA VAL A 236 25.81 -11.90 -4.72
C VAL A 236 25.21 -12.74 -5.84
N ASN A 237 24.03 -13.29 -5.58
CA ASN A 237 23.29 -14.13 -6.50
C ASN A 237 22.34 -13.33 -7.39
N ILE A 238 21.88 -12.18 -6.91
CA ILE A 238 20.89 -11.29 -7.53
C ILE A 238 21.30 -9.86 -7.22
N PHE A 239 21.04 -8.96 -8.17
CA PHE A 239 21.04 -7.52 -7.94
C PHE A 239 19.59 -7.02 -7.93
N VAL A 240 19.17 -6.35 -6.85
CA VAL A 240 17.83 -5.81 -6.69
C VAL A 240 17.89 -4.28 -6.76
N TYR A 241 17.03 -3.65 -7.55
CA TYR A 241 17.05 -2.20 -7.68
C TYR A 241 15.66 -1.60 -7.60
N ASN A 242 15.56 -0.39 -7.05
CA ASN A 242 14.35 0.40 -7.08
C ASN A 242 14.11 0.93 -8.50
N GLN A 243 12.98 0.57 -9.11
CA GLN A 243 12.64 1.01 -10.46
C GLN A 243 12.22 2.48 -10.54
N GLN A 244 11.89 3.08 -9.42
CA GLN A 244 11.43 4.47 -9.33
C GLN A 244 12.60 5.45 -9.16
N VAL A 245 13.78 4.95 -8.76
CA VAL A 245 15.03 5.73 -8.64
C VAL A 245 16.04 5.22 -9.66
N THR A 246 16.11 5.87 -10.82
CA THR A 246 16.93 5.45 -11.96
C THR A 246 17.82 6.59 -12.45
N ASP A 247 18.85 6.87 -11.71
CA ASP A 247 19.90 7.84 -12.06
C ASP A 247 21.12 7.18 -12.75
N SER A 248 22.18 7.96 -13.00
CA SER A 248 23.40 7.46 -13.62
C SER A 248 24.14 6.45 -12.74
N LEU A 249 24.06 6.57 -11.42
CA LEU A 249 24.72 5.66 -10.49
C LEU A 249 24.00 4.31 -10.45
N THR A 250 22.69 4.30 -10.30
CA THR A 250 21.87 3.08 -10.32
C THR A 250 22.01 2.35 -11.65
N GLN A 251 22.07 3.08 -12.79
CA GLN A 251 22.34 2.49 -14.09
C GLN A 251 23.75 1.88 -14.20
N SER A 252 24.75 2.44 -13.52
CA SER A 252 26.11 1.86 -13.47
C SER A 252 26.11 0.53 -12.73
N PHE A 253 25.38 0.40 -11.62
CA PHE A 253 25.25 -0.87 -10.89
C PHE A 253 24.49 -1.91 -11.71
N ILE A 254 23.37 -1.54 -12.36
CA ILE A 254 22.64 -2.45 -13.27
C ILE A 254 23.57 -2.95 -14.36
N SER A 255 24.36 -2.07 -14.99
CA SER A 255 25.31 -2.43 -16.03
C SER A 255 26.42 -3.35 -15.52
N ALA A 256 26.93 -3.13 -14.30
CA ALA A 256 27.92 -3.98 -13.66
C ALA A 256 27.35 -5.38 -13.35
N ALA A 257 26.12 -5.47 -12.85
CA ALA A 257 25.42 -6.73 -12.62
C ALA A 257 25.25 -7.53 -13.93
N GLN A 258 24.77 -6.87 -14.98
CA GLN A 258 24.59 -7.47 -16.31
C GLN A 258 25.91 -7.97 -16.90
N LYS A 259 26.99 -7.18 -16.82
CA LYS A 259 28.34 -7.56 -17.27
C LYS A 259 28.86 -8.78 -16.52
N SER A 260 28.51 -8.91 -15.24
CA SER A 260 28.86 -10.05 -14.41
C SER A 260 27.86 -11.21 -14.52
N HIS A 261 26.91 -11.18 -15.45
CA HIS A 261 25.85 -12.18 -15.62
C HIS A 261 25.03 -12.44 -14.32
N ILE A 262 24.92 -11.44 -13.46
CA ILE A 262 24.07 -11.49 -12.26
C ILE A 262 22.66 -11.05 -12.67
N PRO A 263 21.62 -11.85 -12.42
CA PRO A 263 20.25 -11.47 -12.73
C PRO A 263 19.82 -10.24 -11.93
N VAL A 264 19.09 -9.36 -12.61
CA VAL A 264 18.59 -8.09 -12.07
C VAL A 264 17.10 -8.22 -11.79
N VAL A 265 16.67 -7.88 -10.59
CA VAL A 265 15.26 -7.83 -10.18
C VAL A 265 14.91 -6.40 -9.81
N GLY A 266 13.89 -5.86 -10.46
CA GLY A 266 13.35 -4.55 -10.13
C GLY A 266 12.23 -4.66 -9.10
N VAL A 267 12.27 -3.80 -8.08
CA VAL A 267 11.23 -3.65 -7.05
C VAL A 267 10.62 -2.26 -7.12
N TYR A 268 9.47 -2.07 -6.52
CA TYR A 268 8.78 -0.79 -6.49
C TYR A 268 8.51 -0.34 -5.06
N GLU A 269 8.48 0.96 -4.83
CA GLU A 269 7.95 1.54 -3.61
C GLU A 269 6.44 1.71 -3.68
N THR A 270 5.92 1.99 -4.87
CA THR A 270 4.49 2.15 -5.14
C THR A 270 3.98 0.93 -5.89
N MET A 271 2.98 0.27 -5.35
CA MET A 271 2.39 -0.92 -5.99
C MET A 271 1.98 -0.62 -7.45
N PRO A 272 2.46 -1.38 -8.44
CA PRO A 272 2.14 -1.15 -9.84
C PRO A 272 0.65 -1.35 -10.12
N THR A 273 -0.03 -0.27 -10.51
CA THR A 273 -1.46 -0.28 -10.86
C THR A 273 -1.69 0.37 -12.23
N PRO A 274 -2.70 -0.09 -13.00
CA PRO A 274 -3.53 -1.27 -12.78
C PRO A 274 -2.76 -2.58 -13.03
N GLY A 275 -3.13 -3.67 -12.39
CA GLY A 275 -2.57 -5.00 -12.65
C GLY A 275 -2.38 -5.82 -11.38
N TYR A 276 -2.11 -5.16 -10.25
CA TYR A 276 -1.87 -5.82 -8.98
C TYR A 276 -2.83 -5.33 -7.90
N ASP A 277 -3.17 -6.23 -6.97
CA ASP A 277 -3.52 -5.94 -5.60
C ASP A 277 -2.30 -6.24 -4.71
N TYR A 278 -2.41 -5.94 -3.41
CA TYR A 278 -1.30 -6.15 -2.49
C TYR A 278 -0.76 -7.59 -2.51
N GLN A 279 -1.67 -8.56 -2.56
CA GLN A 279 -1.32 -9.98 -2.50
C GLN A 279 -0.58 -10.44 -3.76
N THR A 280 -1.15 -10.17 -4.91
CA THR A 280 -0.59 -10.57 -6.21
C THR A 280 0.71 -9.85 -6.50
N TRP A 281 0.88 -8.63 -6.00
CA TRP A 281 2.15 -7.91 -6.09
C TRP A 281 3.24 -8.61 -5.27
N MET A 282 2.99 -8.93 -3.98
CA MET A 282 3.97 -9.64 -3.15
C MET A 282 4.31 -11.02 -3.72
N GLU A 283 3.34 -11.75 -4.27
CA GLU A 283 3.57 -13.01 -4.96
C GLU A 283 4.46 -12.84 -6.20
N ALA A 284 4.24 -11.78 -6.98
CA ALA A 284 5.05 -11.46 -8.15
C ALA A 284 6.51 -11.13 -7.78
N GLU A 285 6.74 -10.36 -6.70
CA GLU A 285 8.07 -10.07 -6.17
C GLU A 285 8.81 -11.37 -5.75
N ILE A 286 8.16 -12.25 -4.99
CA ILE A 286 8.73 -13.54 -4.60
C ILE A 286 9.06 -14.38 -5.83
N LYS A 287 8.16 -14.39 -6.82
CA LYS A 287 8.34 -15.13 -8.06
C LYS A 287 9.50 -14.60 -8.90
N ALA A 288 9.69 -13.28 -8.96
CA ALA A 288 10.82 -12.66 -9.66
C ALA A 288 12.16 -13.10 -9.03
N LEU A 289 12.26 -13.09 -7.69
CA LEU A 289 13.43 -13.59 -6.96
C LEU A 289 13.67 -15.08 -7.21
N GLN A 290 12.63 -15.92 -7.19
CA GLN A 290 12.74 -17.35 -7.52
C GLN A 290 13.28 -17.57 -8.94
N ASN A 291 12.77 -16.84 -9.93
CA ASN A 291 13.22 -16.97 -11.32
C ASN A 291 14.68 -16.51 -11.47
N ALA A 292 15.09 -15.48 -10.76
CA ALA A 292 16.47 -15.02 -10.73
C ALA A 292 17.42 -16.11 -10.17
N ILE A 293 17.02 -16.82 -9.11
CA ILE A 293 17.82 -17.89 -8.51
C ILE A 293 17.88 -19.11 -9.45
N THR A 294 16.72 -19.58 -9.92
CA THR A 294 16.60 -20.91 -10.58
C THR A 294 16.90 -20.88 -12.06
N GLN A 295 16.58 -19.76 -12.73
CA GLN A 295 16.67 -19.62 -14.19
C GLN A 295 17.69 -18.58 -14.63
N LYS A 296 18.33 -17.88 -13.69
CA LYS A 296 19.19 -16.71 -13.96
C LYS A 296 18.47 -15.65 -14.81
N LYS A 297 17.16 -15.57 -14.67
CA LYS A 297 16.31 -14.66 -15.43
C LYS A 297 16.15 -13.34 -14.69
N SER A 298 16.50 -12.25 -15.36
CA SER A 298 16.18 -10.90 -14.89
C SER A 298 14.70 -10.60 -15.05
N THR A 299 14.13 -9.86 -14.09
CA THR A 299 12.79 -9.29 -14.13
C THR A 299 12.94 -7.83 -13.76
N SER A 300 13.21 -7.00 -14.75
CA SER A 300 13.44 -5.55 -14.53
C SER A 300 12.15 -4.78 -14.32
N LYS A 301 10.99 -5.31 -14.69
CA LYS A 301 9.65 -4.76 -14.45
C LYS A 301 8.67 -5.89 -14.16
N LEU A 302 7.80 -5.68 -13.18
CA LEU A 302 6.66 -6.53 -12.89
C LEU A 302 5.52 -6.29 -13.86
#